data_7f153da723b70837388c543d9bcd1d51
#
_entry.id   7f153da723b70837388c543d9bcd1d51
#
_cell.length_a   1.000
_cell.length_b   1.000
_cell.length_c   1.000
_cell.angle_alpha   90.00
_cell.angle_beta   90.00
_cell.angle_gamma   90.00
#
_symmetry.space_group_name_H-M   'P 1'
#
loop_
_entity.id
_entity.type
_entity.pdbx_description
1 polymer ?
#
loop_
_entity_poly.entity_id
_entity_poly.type
_entity_poly.pdbx_seq_one_letter_code
_entity_poly.pdbx_strand_id
1 'polypeptide(L)'
;MNTKEYQQKCFREYKAEIGYPENYTYLYGTPINVLVPIETPIDKVMIVGAYPSAKFYSVKSMDGRYVTDTPLADNDSPFSNESYFDGSRVRTIPSGKELNEVILSRIGVDRQDCWITDLVKVFLFKEGHIRRYNELGKFDVKANRNLFDEYADTSLKWLHEEIEICNPYIIILLGIEVTSIVLGLTAEKSKDALDGVVRKKVIGNMDRNFICLPHPGILMKRTEQNPWPSLFEDKISVTAKSEITKLREKQVNENVN
;
A
#
# COMPACT_ATOMS: atom_id res chain seq x y z
N MET A 1 -9.03 -20.57 -6.44
CA MET A 1 -8.36 -19.64 -7.41
C MET A 1 -6.90 -19.53 -7.04
N ASN A 2 -5.98 -19.59 -8.00
CA ASN A 2 -4.55 -19.38 -7.76
C ASN A 2 -4.16 -17.90 -7.97
N THR A 3 -2.92 -17.53 -7.62
CA THR A 3 -2.41 -16.15 -7.72
C THR A 3 -2.54 -15.58 -9.13
N LYS A 4 -2.16 -16.34 -10.16
CA LYS A 4 -2.20 -15.87 -11.56
C LYS A 4 -3.63 -15.62 -12.04
N GLU A 5 -4.55 -16.50 -11.68
CA GLU A 5 -5.98 -16.33 -11.99
C GLU A 5 -6.55 -15.09 -11.31
N TYR A 6 -6.16 -14.84 -10.04
CA TYR A 6 -6.55 -13.67 -9.30
C TYR A 6 -6.03 -12.36 -9.93
N GLN A 7 -4.74 -12.32 -10.29
CA GLN A 7 -4.14 -11.16 -10.97
C GLN A 7 -4.87 -10.85 -12.29
N GLN A 8 -5.16 -11.88 -13.10
CA GLN A 8 -5.90 -11.72 -14.35
C GLN A 8 -7.33 -11.24 -14.12
N LYS A 9 -8.01 -11.74 -13.08
CA LYS A 9 -9.33 -11.27 -12.66
C LYS A 9 -9.29 -9.79 -12.29
N CYS A 10 -8.29 -9.36 -11.50
CA CYS A 10 -8.10 -7.94 -11.14
C CYS A 10 -7.97 -7.05 -12.39
N PHE A 11 -7.15 -7.41 -13.34
CA PHE A 11 -6.97 -6.62 -14.57
C PHE A 11 -8.25 -6.47 -15.40
N ARG A 12 -9.13 -7.49 -15.41
CA ARG A 12 -10.36 -7.45 -16.19
C ARG A 12 -11.52 -6.75 -15.50
N GLU A 13 -11.64 -6.90 -14.20
CA GLU A 13 -12.91 -6.67 -13.51
C GLU A 13 -12.83 -5.57 -12.44
N TYR A 14 -11.66 -5.39 -11.81
CA TYR A 14 -11.52 -4.57 -10.61
C TYR A 14 -12.02 -3.13 -10.78
N LYS A 15 -11.57 -2.41 -11.83
CA LYS A 15 -11.96 -1.00 -12.05
C LYS A 15 -13.47 -0.82 -12.22
N ALA A 16 -14.09 -1.67 -13.03
CA ALA A 16 -15.52 -1.61 -13.27
C ALA A 16 -16.29 -1.87 -11.98
N GLU A 17 -15.83 -2.83 -11.19
CA GLU A 17 -16.50 -3.26 -9.98
C GLU A 17 -16.46 -2.21 -8.85
N ILE A 18 -15.35 -1.47 -8.71
CA ILE A 18 -15.25 -0.36 -7.76
C ILE A 18 -15.82 0.96 -8.32
N GLY A 19 -16.32 0.99 -9.57
CA GLY A 19 -16.82 2.21 -10.21
C GLY A 19 -15.72 3.22 -10.56
N TYR A 20 -14.48 2.76 -10.78
CA TYR A 20 -13.39 3.66 -11.18
C TYR A 20 -13.55 4.10 -12.63
N PRO A 21 -13.43 5.42 -12.94
CA PRO A 21 -13.66 5.93 -14.30
C PRO A 21 -12.66 5.32 -15.31
N GLU A 22 -13.18 4.69 -16.37
CA GLU A 22 -12.36 4.03 -17.39
C GLU A 22 -11.49 5.01 -18.20
N ASN A 23 -11.97 6.25 -18.38
CA ASN A 23 -11.27 7.29 -19.13
C ASN A 23 -10.14 7.96 -18.35
N TYR A 24 -9.93 7.62 -17.08
CA TYR A 24 -8.83 8.21 -16.30
C TYR A 24 -7.48 7.68 -16.76
N THR A 25 -6.62 8.61 -17.13
CA THR A 25 -5.25 8.33 -17.56
C THR A 25 -4.28 9.31 -16.90
N TYR A 26 -3.00 8.97 -16.90
CA TYR A 26 -1.93 9.91 -16.63
C TYR A 26 -1.87 11.01 -17.71
N LEU A 27 -0.98 11.98 -17.55
CA LEU A 27 -0.95 13.23 -18.34
C LEU A 27 -1.00 13.01 -19.86
N TYR A 28 -0.26 12.05 -20.37
CA TYR A 28 -0.14 11.76 -21.80
C TYR A 28 -0.90 10.50 -22.26
N GLY A 29 -1.98 10.18 -21.57
CA GLY A 29 -2.84 9.07 -21.98
C GLY A 29 -2.39 7.69 -21.52
N THR A 30 -1.29 7.57 -20.74
CA THR A 30 -0.92 6.31 -20.12
C THR A 30 -2.05 5.87 -19.15
N PRO A 31 -2.60 4.66 -19.31
CA PRO A 31 -3.69 4.18 -18.47
C PRO A 31 -3.30 4.14 -16.99
N ILE A 32 -4.27 4.35 -16.10
CA ILE A 32 -4.12 4.02 -14.69
C ILE A 32 -4.24 2.51 -14.56
N ASN A 33 -3.16 1.83 -14.24
CA ASN A 33 -3.16 0.37 -14.10
C ASN A 33 -3.74 -0.06 -12.74
N VAL A 34 -4.30 -1.27 -12.72
CA VAL A 34 -4.58 -2.00 -11.48
C VAL A 34 -3.29 -2.59 -10.97
N LEU A 35 -2.87 -2.24 -9.77
CA LEU A 35 -1.68 -2.78 -9.15
C LEU A 35 -2.03 -4.07 -8.39
N VAL A 36 -1.38 -5.15 -8.78
CA VAL A 36 -1.57 -6.48 -8.18
C VAL A 36 -0.30 -6.93 -7.46
N PRO A 37 -0.40 -7.82 -6.47
CA PRO A 37 0.78 -8.40 -5.85
C PRO A 37 1.66 -9.10 -6.87
N ILE A 38 2.96 -8.81 -6.87
CA ILE A 38 3.98 -9.45 -7.72
C ILE A 38 4.82 -10.41 -6.88
N GLU A 39 5.31 -9.95 -5.72
CA GLU A 39 5.86 -10.85 -4.71
C GLU A 39 4.69 -11.55 -4.02
N THR A 40 4.60 -12.87 -4.17
CA THR A 40 3.42 -13.64 -3.76
C THR A 40 3.78 -14.91 -2.98
N PRO A 41 4.60 -14.81 -1.92
CA PRO A 41 4.85 -15.95 -1.03
C PRO A 41 3.56 -16.35 -0.30
N ILE A 42 3.33 -17.66 -0.16
CA ILE A 42 2.18 -18.23 0.56
C ILE A 42 2.60 -18.59 1.98
N ASP A 43 1.66 -18.58 2.92
CA ASP A 43 1.87 -18.91 4.34
C ASP A 43 2.94 -18.04 5.02
N LYS A 44 3.09 -16.80 4.58
CA LYS A 44 4.09 -15.88 5.09
C LYS A 44 3.44 -14.60 5.67
N VAL A 45 4.02 -13.44 5.42
CA VAL A 45 3.53 -12.13 5.87
C VAL A 45 2.74 -11.47 4.76
N MET A 46 1.62 -10.82 5.07
CA MET A 46 0.93 -9.94 4.13
C MET A 46 1.08 -8.48 4.56
N ILE A 47 1.42 -7.61 3.62
CA ILE A 47 1.49 -6.14 3.80
C ILE A 47 0.37 -5.50 3.00
N VAL A 48 -0.43 -4.66 3.66
CA VAL A 48 -1.56 -3.97 3.02
C VAL A 48 -1.41 -2.46 3.18
N GLY A 49 -1.21 -1.77 2.05
CA GLY A 49 -1.25 -0.31 1.94
C GLY A 49 -2.66 0.21 1.66
N ALA A 50 -2.82 1.54 1.61
CA ALA A 50 -4.12 2.14 1.35
C ALA A 50 -4.48 2.13 -0.14
N TYR A 51 -3.64 2.75 -0.94
CA TYR A 51 -3.75 2.83 -2.40
C TYR A 51 -2.39 3.21 -3.00
N PRO A 52 -2.14 2.90 -4.29
CA PRO A 52 -0.86 3.13 -4.92
C PRO A 52 -0.44 4.61 -4.91
N SER A 53 0.85 4.86 -4.72
CA SER A 53 1.43 6.14 -5.07
C SER A 53 1.39 6.35 -6.59
N ALA A 54 1.52 7.62 -7.04
CA ALA A 54 1.60 7.91 -8.46
C ALA A 54 2.80 7.20 -9.10
N LYS A 55 2.55 6.49 -10.19
CA LYS A 55 3.58 5.78 -10.95
C LYS A 55 4.15 6.63 -12.08
N PHE A 56 4.46 7.87 -11.76
CA PHE A 56 5.16 8.83 -12.61
C PHE A 56 6.05 9.75 -11.77
N TYR A 57 6.98 10.43 -12.41
CA TYR A 57 7.70 11.54 -11.81
C TYR A 57 7.51 12.83 -12.60
N SER A 58 7.46 13.95 -11.89
CA SER A 58 7.23 15.26 -12.48
C SER A 58 8.57 15.94 -12.79
N VAL A 59 8.70 16.44 -14.01
CA VAL A 59 9.82 17.25 -14.44
C VAL A 59 9.44 18.72 -14.31
N LYS A 60 10.35 19.52 -13.77
CA LYS A 60 10.21 20.97 -13.66
C LYS A 60 11.25 21.68 -14.52
N SER A 61 10.88 22.83 -15.07
CA SER A 61 11.78 23.77 -15.69
C SER A 61 12.64 24.49 -14.63
N MET A 62 13.64 25.23 -15.08
CA MET A 62 14.56 25.97 -14.19
C MET A 62 13.85 27.03 -13.33
N ASP A 63 12.73 27.58 -13.79
CA ASP A 63 11.88 28.53 -13.05
C ASP A 63 10.85 27.83 -12.12
N GLY A 64 10.94 26.50 -11.99
CA GLY A 64 10.14 25.71 -11.07
C GLY A 64 8.73 25.31 -11.55
N ARG A 65 8.34 25.70 -12.78
CA ARG A 65 7.05 25.29 -13.37
C ARG A 65 7.10 23.83 -13.80
N TYR A 66 5.96 23.14 -13.68
CA TYR A 66 5.84 21.78 -14.21
C TYR A 66 5.86 21.79 -15.74
N VAL A 67 6.67 20.92 -16.33
CA VAL A 67 6.82 20.74 -17.77
C VAL A 67 6.13 19.47 -18.23
N THR A 68 6.29 18.39 -17.48
CA THR A 68 5.74 17.08 -17.81
C THR A 68 5.70 16.14 -16.62
N ASP A 69 4.92 15.08 -16.74
CA ASP A 69 4.97 13.86 -15.91
C ASP A 69 5.42 12.69 -16.80
N THR A 70 6.47 11.99 -16.38
CA THR A 70 6.99 10.83 -17.09
C THR A 70 6.59 9.56 -16.36
N PRO A 71 5.92 8.60 -17.03
CA PRO A 71 5.57 7.31 -16.42
C PRO A 71 6.81 6.54 -15.98
N LEU A 72 6.68 5.78 -14.90
CA LEU A 72 7.69 4.81 -14.46
C LEU A 72 7.52 3.51 -15.26
N ALA A 73 8.60 2.75 -15.43
CA ALA A 73 8.59 1.50 -16.18
C ALA A 73 7.74 0.44 -15.46
N ASP A 74 7.99 0.23 -14.15
CA ASP A 74 7.13 -0.59 -13.31
C ASP A 74 5.92 0.23 -12.82
N ASN A 75 4.76 -0.02 -13.38
CA ASN A 75 3.51 0.61 -12.96
C ASN A 75 2.43 -0.41 -12.56
N ASP A 76 2.80 -1.66 -12.35
CA ASP A 76 1.89 -2.77 -12.01
C ASP A 76 2.08 -3.30 -10.58
N SER A 77 3.23 -3.02 -9.94
CA SER A 77 3.59 -3.55 -8.62
C SER A 77 3.30 -2.57 -7.48
N PRO A 78 2.57 -2.98 -6.42
CA PRO A 78 2.44 -2.20 -5.20
C PRO A 78 3.81 -2.03 -4.51
N PHE A 79 4.07 -0.86 -3.94
CA PHE A 79 5.34 -0.57 -3.25
C PHE A 79 6.59 -1.00 -4.03
N SER A 80 6.61 -0.81 -5.35
CA SER A 80 7.76 -1.20 -6.16
C SER A 80 9.06 -0.55 -5.67
N ASN A 81 10.17 -1.28 -5.79
CA ASN A 81 11.50 -0.85 -5.38
C ASN A 81 12.38 -0.50 -6.58
N GLU A 82 11.75 -0.06 -7.66
CA GLU A 82 12.41 0.25 -8.92
C GLU A 82 13.21 1.55 -8.81
N SER A 83 14.36 1.58 -9.49
CA SER A 83 15.14 2.79 -9.70
C SER A 83 14.83 3.40 -11.05
N TYR A 84 14.80 4.74 -11.13
CA TYR A 84 14.56 5.50 -12.34
C TYR A 84 15.48 6.71 -12.43
N PHE A 85 15.74 7.21 -13.64
CA PHE A 85 16.48 8.45 -13.86
C PHE A 85 15.52 9.63 -13.99
N ASP A 86 15.66 10.64 -13.11
CA ASP A 86 14.77 11.82 -13.05
C ASP A 86 15.18 12.98 -13.96
N GLY A 87 16.12 12.74 -14.86
CA GLY A 87 16.73 13.77 -15.73
C GLY A 87 18.02 14.36 -15.18
N SER A 88 18.36 14.12 -13.92
CA SER A 88 19.59 14.62 -13.26
C SER A 88 20.34 13.53 -12.50
N ARG A 89 19.64 12.59 -11.87
CA ARG A 89 20.21 11.52 -11.06
C ARG A 89 19.30 10.28 -11.04
N VAL A 90 19.88 9.14 -10.64
CA VAL A 90 19.11 7.93 -10.35
C VAL A 90 18.43 8.08 -8.99
N ARG A 91 17.14 7.76 -8.95
CA ARG A 91 16.30 7.71 -7.74
C ARG A 91 15.63 6.35 -7.61
N THR A 92 15.28 5.98 -6.41
CA THR A 92 14.41 4.81 -6.13
C THR A 92 13.00 5.30 -5.82
N ILE A 93 11.99 4.52 -6.19
CA ILE A 93 10.59 4.83 -5.87
C ILE A 93 10.45 4.94 -4.34
N PRO A 94 10.00 6.11 -3.82
CA PRO A 94 10.02 6.37 -2.38
C PRO A 94 9.23 5.34 -1.58
N SER A 95 8.03 4.94 -2.04
CA SER A 95 7.16 4.02 -1.32
C SER A 95 7.79 2.63 -1.09
N GLY A 96 8.49 2.09 -2.10
CA GLY A 96 9.21 0.83 -1.98
C GLY A 96 10.40 0.92 -1.05
N LYS A 97 11.19 1.98 -1.21
CA LYS A 97 12.34 2.26 -0.34
C LYS A 97 11.90 2.45 1.12
N GLU A 98 10.88 3.27 1.36
CA GLU A 98 10.34 3.54 2.69
C GLU A 98 9.81 2.25 3.34
N LEU A 99 9.10 1.39 2.59
CA LEU A 99 8.66 0.11 3.11
C LEU A 99 9.86 -0.74 3.56
N ASN A 100 10.87 -0.89 2.72
CA ASN A 100 12.02 -1.75 3.00
C ASN A 100 12.88 -1.24 4.15
N GLU A 101 13.31 0.04 4.08
CA GLU A 101 14.30 0.61 5.00
C GLU A 101 13.70 1.07 6.32
N VAL A 102 12.42 1.51 6.32
CA VAL A 102 11.80 2.05 7.52
C VAL A 102 10.95 1.02 8.25
N ILE A 103 10.12 0.25 7.52
CA ILE A 103 9.22 -0.72 8.14
C ILE A 103 9.87 -2.08 8.28
N LEU A 104 10.13 -2.77 7.15
CA LEU A 104 10.53 -4.17 7.15
C LEU A 104 11.82 -4.43 7.90
N SER A 105 12.85 -3.58 7.71
CA SER A 105 14.12 -3.68 8.41
C SER A 105 13.96 -3.60 9.94
N ARG A 106 13.05 -2.75 10.42
CA ARG A 106 12.84 -2.55 11.87
C ARG A 106 12.04 -3.68 12.52
N ILE A 107 11.06 -4.23 11.82
CA ILE A 107 10.26 -5.35 12.34
C ILE A 107 10.88 -6.73 12.08
N GLY A 108 12.04 -6.80 11.40
CA GLY A 108 12.77 -8.05 11.16
C GLY A 108 12.07 -8.99 10.17
N VAL A 109 11.49 -8.43 9.11
CA VAL A 109 10.83 -9.17 8.02
C VAL A 109 11.55 -8.90 6.72
N ASP A 110 11.87 -9.94 5.96
CA ASP A 110 12.44 -9.81 4.63
C ASP A 110 11.36 -9.58 3.59
N ARG A 111 11.62 -8.69 2.62
CA ARG A 111 10.65 -8.38 1.56
C ARG A 111 10.21 -9.61 0.77
N GLN A 112 11.12 -10.55 0.51
CA GLN A 112 10.82 -11.81 -0.19
C GLN A 112 9.83 -12.73 0.56
N ASP A 113 9.62 -12.50 1.87
CA ASP A 113 8.64 -13.19 2.69
C ASP A 113 7.30 -12.44 2.75
N CYS A 114 7.13 -11.36 1.97
CA CYS A 114 5.95 -10.52 2.01
C CYS A 114 5.11 -10.65 0.74
N TRP A 115 3.83 -10.97 0.92
CA TRP A 115 2.79 -10.66 -0.06
C TRP A 115 2.41 -9.19 0.08
N ILE A 116 2.73 -8.37 -0.92
CA ILE A 116 2.57 -6.92 -0.83
C ILE A 116 1.41 -6.47 -1.72
N THR A 117 0.44 -5.76 -1.12
CA THR A 117 -0.75 -5.27 -1.82
C THR A 117 -1.22 -3.92 -1.28
N ASP A 118 -2.15 -3.30 -1.99
CA ASP A 118 -2.94 -2.16 -1.53
C ASP A 118 -4.42 -2.54 -1.41
N LEU A 119 -5.13 -1.95 -0.45
CA LEU A 119 -6.58 -2.14 -0.28
C LEU A 119 -7.33 -1.68 -1.54
N VAL A 120 -7.08 -0.43 -1.97
CA VAL A 120 -7.55 0.09 -3.26
C VAL A 120 -6.42 -0.06 -4.27
N LYS A 121 -6.65 -0.81 -5.35
CA LYS A 121 -5.59 -1.24 -6.28
C LYS A 121 -5.32 -0.27 -7.43
N VAL A 122 -5.84 0.94 -7.38
CA VAL A 122 -5.68 1.97 -8.41
C VAL A 122 -5.25 3.28 -7.80
N PHE A 123 -4.49 4.07 -8.56
CA PHE A 123 -4.06 5.40 -8.15
C PHE A 123 -5.25 6.36 -8.02
N LEU A 124 -5.29 7.13 -6.92
CA LEU A 124 -6.32 8.13 -6.66
C LEU A 124 -5.77 9.56 -6.83
N PHE A 125 -6.44 10.35 -7.65
CA PHE A 125 -6.08 11.72 -7.93
C PHE A 125 -6.50 12.66 -6.79
N LYS A 126 -5.55 13.47 -6.31
CA LYS A 126 -5.78 14.57 -5.37
C LYS A 126 -5.99 15.88 -6.13
N GLU A 127 -6.61 16.89 -5.51
CA GLU A 127 -6.81 18.23 -6.08
C GLU A 127 -5.49 18.86 -6.60
N GLY A 128 -4.37 18.61 -5.91
CA GLY A 128 -3.05 19.08 -6.35
C GLY A 128 -2.60 18.47 -7.68
N HIS A 129 -2.97 17.20 -7.95
CA HIS A 129 -2.70 16.57 -9.26
C HIS A 129 -3.56 17.19 -10.36
N ILE A 130 -4.82 17.44 -10.07
CA ILE A 130 -5.75 18.04 -11.04
C ILE A 130 -5.35 19.46 -11.42
N ARG A 131 -4.98 20.30 -10.43
CA ARG A 131 -4.47 21.65 -10.72
C ARG A 131 -3.28 21.60 -11.68
N ARG A 132 -2.31 20.72 -11.41
CA ARG A 132 -1.14 20.54 -12.28
C ARG A 132 -1.53 20.05 -13.68
N TYR A 133 -2.48 19.10 -13.77
CA TYR A 133 -2.95 18.58 -15.06
C TYR A 133 -3.63 19.68 -15.88
N ASN A 134 -4.45 20.53 -15.24
CA ASN A 134 -5.09 21.67 -15.89
C ASN A 134 -4.06 22.68 -16.40
N GLU A 135 -3.00 22.98 -15.63
CA GLU A 135 -1.88 23.82 -16.06
C GLU A 135 -1.16 23.26 -17.29
N LEU A 136 -1.14 21.93 -17.44
CA LEU A 136 -0.54 21.20 -18.54
C LEU A 136 -1.51 20.85 -19.67
N GLY A 137 -2.74 21.41 -19.63
CA GLY A 137 -3.73 21.28 -20.71
C GLY A 137 -4.57 20.00 -20.68
N LYS A 138 -4.58 19.23 -19.57
CA LYS A 138 -5.41 18.04 -19.40
C LYS A 138 -6.56 18.31 -18.43
N PHE A 139 -7.80 18.20 -18.91
CA PHE A 139 -9.02 18.59 -18.18
C PHE A 139 -10.04 17.47 -18.00
N ASP A 140 -9.78 16.27 -18.49
CA ASP A 140 -10.69 15.12 -18.55
C ASP A 140 -10.63 14.23 -17.29
N VAL A 141 -9.71 14.52 -16.36
CA VAL A 141 -9.56 13.81 -15.09
C VAL A 141 -10.04 14.71 -13.95
N LYS A 142 -10.71 14.12 -12.97
CA LYS A 142 -11.16 14.79 -11.74
C LYS A 142 -10.50 14.17 -10.52
N ALA A 143 -10.43 14.93 -9.43
CA ALA A 143 -10.01 14.40 -8.15
C ALA A 143 -11.01 13.32 -7.66
N ASN A 144 -10.48 12.19 -7.23
CA ASN A 144 -11.27 11.07 -6.72
C ASN A 144 -10.70 10.47 -5.42
N ARG A 145 -9.71 11.14 -4.81
CA ARG A 145 -9.16 10.72 -3.51
C ARG A 145 -10.19 10.79 -2.37
N ASN A 146 -11.14 11.68 -2.46
CA ASN A 146 -12.25 11.80 -1.52
C ASN A 146 -13.24 10.62 -1.56
N LEU A 147 -13.22 9.81 -2.61
CA LEU A 147 -14.00 8.57 -2.76
C LEU A 147 -13.26 7.33 -2.22
N PHE A 148 -12.15 7.53 -1.50
CA PHE A 148 -11.33 6.41 -1.01
C PHE A 148 -12.15 5.41 -0.20
N ASP A 149 -12.99 5.88 0.72
CA ASP A 149 -13.76 4.99 1.61
C ASP A 149 -14.75 4.14 0.80
N GLU A 150 -15.42 4.71 -0.21
CA GLU A 150 -16.33 3.99 -1.11
C GLU A 150 -15.60 2.92 -1.93
N TYR A 151 -14.44 3.28 -2.49
CA TYR A 151 -13.59 2.32 -3.21
C TYR A 151 -13.04 1.24 -2.29
N ALA A 152 -12.62 1.61 -1.08
CA ALA A 152 -12.05 0.70 -0.11
C ALA A 152 -13.08 -0.33 0.39
N ASP A 153 -14.30 0.10 0.69
CA ASP A 153 -15.39 -0.78 1.11
C ASP A 153 -15.69 -1.83 0.02
N THR A 154 -15.79 -1.40 -1.25
CA THR A 154 -15.97 -2.33 -2.37
C THR A 154 -14.76 -3.25 -2.56
N SER A 155 -13.55 -2.75 -2.26
CA SER A 155 -12.30 -3.51 -2.40
C SER A 155 -12.09 -4.56 -1.32
N LEU A 156 -12.81 -4.52 -0.20
CA LEU A 156 -12.65 -5.50 0.90
C LEU A 156 -12.78 -6.95 0.43
N LYS A 157 -13.70 -7.25 -0.47
CA LYS A 157 -13.85 -8.61 -1.01
C LYS A 157 -12.62 -9.08 -1.79
N TRP A 158 -11.96 -8.17 -2.53
CA TRP A 158 -10.73 -8.47 -3.26
C TRP A 158 -9.57 -8.73 -2.29
N LEU A 159 -9.49 -7.96 -1.22
CA LEU A 159 -8.50 -8.22 -0.16
C LEU A 159 -8.78 -9.56 0.54
N HIS A 160 -10.04 -9.91 0.78
CA HIS A 160 -10.40 -11.20 1.38
C HIS A 160 -9.99 -12.37 0.48
N GLU A 161 -10.21 -12.28 -0.84
CA GLU A 161 -9.72 -13.28 -1.81
C GLU A 161 -8.18 -13.42 -1.77
N GLU A 162 -7.44 -12.30 -1.66
CA GLU A 162 -5.98 -12.35 -1.50
C GLU A 162 -5.55 -13.02 -0.19
N ILE A 163 -6.23 -12.72 0.92
CA ILE A 163 -5.96 -13.33 2.23
C ILE A 163 -6.19 -14.84 2.17
N GLU A 164 -7.21 -15.31 1.46
CA GLU A 164 -7.46 -16.75 1.26
C GLU A 164 -6.37 -17.41 0.41
N ILE A 165 -5.91 -16.76 -0.66
CA ILE A 165 -4.85 -17.27 -1.53
C ILE A 165 -3.50 -17.27 -0.83
N CYS A 166 -3.13 -16.15 -0.19
CA CYS A 166 -1.86 -15.97 0.49
C CYS A 166 -1.78 -16.82 1.77
N ASN A 167 -2.90 -17.02 2.47
CA ASN A 167 -3.00 -17.67 3.76
C ASN A 167 -1.95 -17.19 4.79
N PRO A 168 -1.80 -15.88 5.02
CA PRO A 168 -0.71 -15.34 5.83
C PRO A 168 -0.89 -15.68 7.30
N TYR A 169 0.24 -15.95 8.01
CA TYR A 169 0.19 -16.11 9.47
C TYR A 169 0.02 -14.77 10.20
N ILE A 170 0.32 -13.66 9.49
CA ILE A 170 0.12 -12.30 9.97
C ILE A 170 -0.13 -11.33 8.82
N ILE A 171 -1.03 -10.36 9.04
CA ILE A 171 -1.37 -9.29 8.12
C ILE A 171 -0.97 -7.97 8.76
N ILE A 172 -0.15 -7.18 8.07
CA ILE A 172 0.34 -5.88 8.53
C ILE A 172 -0.39 -4.78 7.75
N LEU A 173 -1.17 -3.96 8.47
CA LEU A 173 -1.93 -2.84 7.92
C LEU A 173 -1.12 -1.54 8.09
N LEU A 174 -0.92 -0.79 7.00
CA LEU A 174 -0.10 0.43 6.99
C LEU A 174 -0.97 1.70 6.99
N GLY A 175 -1.11 2.32 8.17
CA GLY A 175 -1.80 3.59 8.35
C GLY A 175 -3.23 3.48 8.84
N ILE A 176 -3.78 4.65 9.27
CA ILE A 176 -5.09 4.77 9.89
C ILE A 176 -6.22 4.33 8.94
N GLU A 177 -6.18 4.77 7.68
CA GLU A 177 -7.23 4.53 6.70
C GLU A 177 -7.44 3.03 6.43
N VAL A 178 -6.36 2.30 6.17
CA VAL A 178 -6.42 0.84 5.98
C VAL A 178 -6.90 0.15 7.25
N THR A 179 -6.36 0.54 8.40
CA THR A 179 -6.76 -0.02 9.70
C THR A 179 -8.25 0.19 9.97
N SER A 180 -8.76 1.39 9.69
CA SER A 180 -10.18 1.74 9.88
C SER A 180 -11.09 0.83 9.07
N ILE A 181 -10.85 0.74 7.78
CA ILE A 181 -11.69 -0.05 6.86
C ILE A 181 -11.56 -1.55 7.15
N VAL A 182 -10.32 -2.08 7.18
CA VAL A 182 -10.10 -3.53 7.32
C VAL A 182 -10.57 -4.05 8.67
N LEU A 183 -10.36 -3.31 9.77
CA LEU A 183 -10.79 -3.74 11.10
C LEU A 183 -12.18 -3.26 11.49
N GLY A 184 -12.79 -2.33 10.74
CA GLY A 184 -14.09 -1.73 11.07
C GLY A 184 -14.02 -0.82 12.30
N LEU A 185 -12.93 -0.04 12.44
CA LEU A 185 -12.69 0.85 13.56
C LEU A 185 -12.97 2.30 13.19
N THR A 186 -13.30 3.13 14.18
CA THR A 186 -13.30 4.59 13.99
C THR A 186 -11.87 5.09 13.77
N ALA A 187 -11.71 6.27 13.17
CA ALA A 187 -10.41 6.87 12.93
C ALA A 187 -9.57 7.02 14.21
N GLU A 188 -10.20 7.40 15.33
CA GLU A 188 -9.54 7.51 16.64
C GLU A 188 -9.02 6.16 17.12
N LYS A 189 -9.89 5.13 17.16
CA LYS A 189 -9.49 3.76 17.54
C LYS A 189 -8.43 3.19 16.59
N SER A 190 -8.49 3.52 15.31
CA SER A 190 -7.50 3.10 14.33
C SER A 190 -6.15 3.74 14.59
N LYS A 191 -6.12 5.02 14.99
CA LYS A 191 -4.90 5.70 15.40
C LYS A 191 -4.27 5.04 16.63
N ASP A 192 -5.09 4.71 17.64
CA ASP A 192 -4.62 4.02 18.85
C ASP A 192 -4.14 2.59 18.56
N ALA A 193 -4.70 1.96 17.54
CA ALA A 193 -4.33 0.62 17.11
C ALA A 193 -2.96 0.55 16.40
N LEU A 194 -2.34 1.68 16.02
CA LEU A 194 -1.01 1.70 15.40
C LEU A 194 0.12 1.49 16.44
N ASP A 195 0.03 0.44 17.21
CA ASP A 195 0.89 0.15 18.37
C ASP A 195 1.77 -1.10 18.21
N GLY A 196 1.64 -1.82 17.10
CA GLY A 196 2.39 -3.04 16.82
C GLY A 196 1.88 -4.29 17.54
N VAL A 197 0.78 -4.20 18.27
CA VAL A 197 0.18 -5.34 19.01
C VAL A 197 -0.69 -6.17 18.07
N VAL A 198 -0.66 -7.51 18.24
CA VAL A 198 -1.50 -8.43 17.47
C VAL A 198 -2.97 -8.28 17.86
N ARG A 199 -3.81 -8.20 16.85
CA ARG A 199 -5.27 -8.24 16.95
C ARG A 199 -5.80 -9.38 16.11
N LYS A 200 -6.94 -9.95 16.51
CA LYS A 200 -7.61 -10.99 15.73
C LYS A 200 -8.89 -10.47 15.13
N LYS A 201 -9.15 -10.89 13.90
CA LYS A 201 -10.42 -10.69 13.20
C LYS A 201 -10.73 -11.90 12.35
N VAL A 202 -11.97 -12.31 12.31
CA VAL A 202 -12.45 -13.36 11.40
C VAL A 202 -12.55 -12.79 9.99
N ILE A 203 -11.87 -13.44 9.05
CA ILE A 203 -12.01 -13.19 7.60
C ILE A 203 -12.42 -14.52 6.96
N GLY A 204 -13.54 -14.50 6.23
CA GLY A 204 -14.15 -15.75 5.83
C GLY A 204 -14.54 -16.60 7.04
N ASN A 205 -13.99 -17.79 7.15
CA ASN A 205 -14.23 -18.71 8.26
C ASN A 205 -13.03 -18.89 9.18
N MET A 206 -12.01 -18.03 9.10
CA MET A 206 -10.75 -18.19 9.83
C MET A 206 -10.38 -16.95 10.63
N ASP A 207 -9.88 -17.19 11.86
CA ASP A 207 -9.21 -16.14 12.62
C ASP A 207 -7.91 -15.73 11.94
N ARG A 208 -7.76 -14.44 11.67
CA ARG A 208 -6.53 -13.86 11.12
C ARG A 208 -5.88 -12.92 12.12
N ASN A 209 -4.56 -12.95 12.17
CA ASN A 209 -3.76 -12.06 13.02
C ASN A 209 -3.43 -10.78 12.25
N PHE A 210 -3.64 -9.64 12.89
CA PHE A 210 -3.37 -8.32 12.33
C PHE A 210 -2.42 -7.54 13.24
N ILE A 211 -1.45 -6.84 12.65
CA ILE A 211 -0.68 -5.77 13.29
C ILE A 211 -0.92 -4.50 12.49
N CYS A 212 -1.14 -3.39 13.20
CA CYS A 212 -1.31 -2.09 12.57
C CYS A 212 -0.09 -1.22 12.85
N LEU A 213 0.48 -0.65 11.79
CA LEU A 213 1.68 0.20 11.85
C LEU A 213 1.41 1.57 11.23
N PRO A 214 2.10 2.63 11.66
CA PRO A 214 2.05 3.91 10.98
C PRO A 214 2.48 3.77 9.50
N HIS A 215 1.85 4.56 8.62
CA HIS A 215 2.22 4.58 7.20
C HIS A 215 3.66 5.07 7.02
N PRO A 216 4.49 4.45 6.13
CA PRO A 216 5.89 4.86 5.94
C PRO A 216 6.08 6.36 5.71
N GLY A 217 5.22 6.97 4.91
CA GLY A 217 5.30 8.39 4.59
C GLY A 217 5.15 9.35 5.80
N ILE A 218 4.49 8.94 6.90
CA ILE A 218 4.46 9.75 8.13
C ILE A 218 5.74 9.55 8.94
N LEU A 219 6.34 8.38 8.89
CA LEU A 219 7.60 8.07 9.57
C LEU A 219 8.80 8.81 8.98
N MET A 220 8.72 9.16 7.69
CA MET A 220 9.76 9.96 7.01
C MET A 220 9.69 11.45 7.34
N LYS A 221 8.59 11.95 7.90
CA LYS A 221 8.41 13.35 8.27
C LYS A 221 8.95 13.61 9.67
N ARG A 222 10.26 13.85 9.78
CA ARG A 222 10.93 14.14 11.05
C ARG A 222 10.80 15.64 11.40
N THR A 223 9.67 15.99 12.03
CA THR A 223 9.40 17.34 12.57
C THR A 223 9.09 17.22 14.06
N GLU A 224 9.31 18.30 14.82
CA GLU A 224 9.03 18.33 16.27
C GLU A 224 7.57 18.00 16.61
N GLN A 225 6.65 18.35 15.73
CA GLN A 225 5.20 18.10 15.91
C GLN A 225 4.78 16.68 15.55
N ASN A 226 5.64 15.89 14.92
CA ASN A 226 5.34 14.53 14.51
C ASN A 226 5.97 13.50 15.45
N PRO A 227 5.21 12.90 16.40
CA PRO A 227 5.76 11.95 17.35
C PRO A 227 5.97 10.54 16.75
N TRP A 228 5.42 10.26 15.56
CA TRP A 228 5.38 8.91 15.01
C TRP A 228 6.75 8.30 14.73
N PRO A 229 7.77 9.01 14.21
CA PRO A 229 9.09 8.41 13.99
C PRO A 229 9.72 7.87 15.28
N SER A 230 9.75 8.65 16.35
CA SER A 230 10.29 8.22 17.65
C SER A 230 9.46 7.09 18.27
N LEU A 231 8.13 7.22 18.29
CA LEU A 231 7.23 6.17 18.80
C LEU A 231 7.42 4.85 18.04
N PHE A 232 7.59 4.91 16.73
CA PHE A 232 7.82 3.74 15.92
C PHE A 232 9.17 3.09 16.22
N GLU A 233 10.25 3.88 16.27
CA GLU A 233 11.61 3.40 16.52
C GLU A 233 11.75 2.80 17.92
N ASP A 234 11.22 3.48 18.94
CA ASP A 234 11.46 3.14 20.35
C ASP A 234 10.50 2.07 20.88
N LYS A 235 9.29 1.97 20.33
CA LYS A 235 8.24 1.12 20.90
C LYS A 235 7.52 0.25 19.88
N ILE A 236 6.92 0.84 18.83
CA ILE A 236 5.98 0.11 17.96
C ILE A 236 6.70 -0.98 17.18
N SER A 237 7.86 -0.68 16.58
CA SER A 237 8.63 -1.65 15.80
C SER A 237 9.18 -2.79 16.69
N VAL A 238 9.55 -2.49 17.91
CA VAL A 238 10.03 -3.48 18.90
C VAL A 238 8.91 -4.45 19.27
N THR A 239 7.72 -3.91 19.58
CA THR A 239 6.52 -4.71 19.85
C THR A 239 6.15 -5.58 18.65
N ALA A 240 6.04 -4.98 17.46
CA ALA A 240 5.69 -5.69 16.23
C ALA A 240 6.69 -6.82 15.93
N LYS A 241 7.99 -6.56 16.04
CA LYS A 241 9.05 -7.58 15.85
C LYS A 241 8.89 -8.76 16.80
N SER A 242 8.64 -8.49 18.09
CA SER A 242 8.41 -9.54 19.10
C SER A 242 7.18 -10.38 18.76
N GLU A 243 6.06 -9.75 18.42
CA GLU A 243 4.81 -10.45 18.08
C GLU A 243 4.93 -11.28 16.78
N ILE A 244 5.58 -10.76 15.75
CA ILE A 244 5.85 -11.47 14.49
C ILE A 244 6.72 -12.70 14.75
N THR A 245 7.76 -12.57 15.57
CA THR A 245 8.65 -13.68 15.92
C THR A 245 7.89 -14.82 16.61
N LYS A 246 7.06 -14.49 17.61
CA LYS A 246 6.24 -15.50 18.31
C LYS A 246 5.29 -16.25 17.37
N LEU A 247 4.62 -15.52 16.45
CA LEU A 247 3.71 -16.15 15.49
C LEU A 247 4.44 -17.02 14.47
N ARG A 248 5.63 -16.60 14.02
CA ARG A 248 6.48 -17.39 13.13
C ARG A 248 6.92 -18.70 13.79
N GLU A 249 7.39 -18.64 15.02
CA GLU A 249 7.80 -19.83 15.79
C GLU A 249 6.63 -20.81 16.01
N LYS A 250 5.45 -20.29 16.31
CA LYS A 250 4.23 -21.08 16.45
C LYS A 250 3.88 -21.82 15.15
N GLN A 251 3.89 -21.10 14.02
CA GLN A 251 3.60 -21.70 12.71
C GLN A 251 4.58 -22.80 12.33
N VAL A 252 5.88 -22.60 12.60
CA VAL A 252 6.89 -23.64 12.34
C VAL A 252 6.61 -24.90 13.15
N ASN A 253 6.27 -24.77 14.43
CA ASN A 253 5.97 -25.89 15.31
C ASN A 253 4.69 -26.65 14.91
N GLU A 254 3.66 -25.94 14.39
CA GLU A 254 2.42 -26.55 13.89
C GLU A 254 2.62 -27.33 12.59
N ASN A 255 3.60 -26.96 11.77
CA ASN A 255 3.92 -27.65 10.51
C ASN A 255 4.85 -28.85 10.68
N VAL A 256 5.46 -29.05 11.86
CA VAL A 256 6.37 -30.16 12.17
C VAL A 256 5.64 -31.35 12.87
N ASN A 257 4.43 -31.10 13.37
CA ASN A 257 3.58 -32.12 14.03
C ASN A 257 2.48 -32.60 13.07
#